data_58d28bb1618054cdc6c11f8e94d97e87
#
_entry.id   58d28bb1618054cdc6c11f8e94d97e87
#
_cell.length_a   1.000
_cell.length_b   1.000
_cell.length_c   1.000
_cell.angle_alpha   90.00
_cell.angle_beta   90.00
_cell.angle_gamma   90.00
#
_symmetry.space_group_name_H-M   'P 1'
#
loop_
_entity.id
_entity.type
_entity.pdbx_description
1 polymer ?
#
loop_
_entity_poly.entity_id
_entity_poly.type
_entity_poly.pdbx_seq_one_letter_code
_entity_poly.pdbx_strand_id
1 'polypeptide(L)'
;GRLKILIAIIFFSAIILFHEFGHFLFAKLNGISVTEFSLGMGPRLWSFQKGETRYSLKLLPLGGSCAMGGEDTAEKEIPGSFNAASVWGRISVVAAGPIFNFILAFVLAVIIVGFVGYDPAEVLEVDKNSAAAEAGLQNGDIITEYDGYHVDLAKDLYVYMYLNDLKEGDTVTLKVRRDGRTETISYTPD
;
A
#
# COMPACT_ATOMS: atom_id res chain seq x y z
N GLY A 1 9.24 18.98 -12.96
CA GLY A 1 7.98 19.11 -13.57
C GLY A 1 7.52 17.94 -14.44
N ARG A 2 7.83 17.93 -15.76
CA ARG A 2 7.24 16.98 -16.75
C ARG A 2 7.53 15.50 -16.47
N LEU A 3 8.74 15.18 -16.01
CA LEU A 3 9.11 13.78 -15.67
C LEU A 3 8.28 13.24 -14.50
N LYS A 4 8.02 14.05 -13.47
CA LYS A 4 7.20 13.63 -12.32
C LYS A 4 5.76 13.32 -12.74
N ILE A 5 5.20 14.11 -13.66
CA ILE A 5 3.85 13.89 -14.20
C ILE A 5 3.81 12.57 -15.02
N LEU A 6 4.81 12.33 -15.86
CA LEU A 6 4.89 11.10 -16.63
C LEU A 6 4.99 9.87 -15.73
N ILE A 7 5.84 9.91 -14.71
CA ILE A 7 5.97 8.84 -13.71
C ILE A 7 4.63 8.60 -13.00
N ALA A 8 3.95 9.67 -12.56
CA ALA A 8 2.65 9.55 -11.91
C ALA A 8 1.60 8.89 -12.82
N ILE A 9 1.55 9.25 -14.11
CA ILE A 9 0.64 8.62 -15.08
C ILE A 9 0.96 7.13 -15.23
N ILE A 10 2.23 6.75 -15.34
CA ILE A 10 2.64 5.35 -15.47
C ILE A 10 2.21 4.54 -14.25
N PHE A 11 2.48 5.04 -13.02
CA PHE A 11 2.06 4.37 -11.80
C PHE A 11 0.55 4.24 -11.69
N PHE A 12 -0.18 5.31 -11.99
CA PHE A 12 -1.64 5.30 -11.96
C PHE A 12 -2.22 4.28 -12.96
N SER A 13 -1.68 4.26 -14.18
CA SER A 13 -2.07 3.29 -15.21
C SER A 13 -1.77 1.84 -14.78
N ALA A 14 -0.64 1.61 -14.12
CA ALA A 14 -0.29 0.29 -13.60
C ALA A 14 -1.27 -0.17 -12.51
N ILE A 15 -1.65 0.70 -11.57
CA ILE A 15 -2.62 0.40 -10.51
C ILE A 15 -3.98 0.02 -11.12
N ILE A 16 -4.44 0.79 -12.11
CA ILE A 16 -5.71 0.49 -12.79
C ILE A 16 -5.63 -0.83 -13.56
N LEU A 17 -4.53 -1.06 -14.28
CA LEU A 17 -4.33 -2.30 -15.01
C LEU A 17 -4.39 -3.53 -14.09
N PHE A 18 -3.77 -3.47 -12.92
CA PHE A 18 -3.84 -4.52 -11.90
C PHE A 18 -5.26 -4.72 -11.37
N HIS A 19 -5.97 -3.63 -11.13
CA HIS A 19 -7.37 -3.66 -10.72
C HIS A 19 -8.25 -4.39 -11.77
N GLU A 20 -8.18 -3.96 -13.02
CA GLU A 20 -8.93 -4.57 -14.13
C GLU A 20 -8.51 -6.01 -14.37
N PHE A 21 -7.22 -6.33 -14.19
CA PHE A 21 -6.72 -7.70 -14.28
C PHE A 21 -7.33 -8.62 -13.22
N GLY A 22 -7.58 -8.11 -12.02
CA GLY A 22 -8.33 -8.83 -10.98
C GLY A 22 -9.71 -9.24 -11.45
N HIS A 23 -10.49 -8.30 -11.98
CA HIS A 23 -11.81 -8.57 -12.57
C HIS A 23 -11.72 -9.57 -13.71
N PHE A 24 -10.80 -9.36 -14.62
CA PHE A 24 -10.57 -10.25 -15.76
C PHE A 24 -10.29 -11.69 -15.34
N LEU A 25 -9.35 -11.89 -14.42
CA LEU A 25 -8.95 -13.22 -13.98
C LEU A 25 -10.13 -13.94 -13.31
N PHE A 26 -10.83 -13.28 -12.40
CA PHE A 26 -11.95 -13.89 -11.69
C PHE A 26 -13.18 -14.08 -12.58
N ALA A 27 -13.40 -13.22 -13.56
CA ALA A 27 -14.43 -13.46 -14.58
C ALA A 27 -14.15 -14.76 -15.34
N LYS A 28 -12.91 -14.94 -15.81
CA LYS A 28 -12.52 -16.18 -16.53
C LYS A 28 -12.60 -17.43 -15.63
N LEU A 29 -12.19 -17.35 -14.38
CA LEU A 29 -12.27 -18.47 -13.42
C LEU A 29 -13.73 -18.88 -13.13
N ASN A 30 -14.66 -17.94 -13.19
CA ASN A 30 -16.11 -18.21 -13.01
C ASN A 30 -16.85 -18.51 -14.32
N GLY A 31 -16.15 -18.70 -15.45
CA GLY A 31 -16.76 -18.99 -16.74
C GLY A 31 -17.53 -17.82 -17.35
N ILE A 32 -17.23 -16.59 -16.91
CA ILE A 32 -17.85 -15.37 -17.45
C ILE A 32 -17.04 -14.92 -18.67
N SER A 33 -17.75 -14.69 -19.77
CA SER A 33 -17.16 -14.19 -21.01
C SER A 33 -16.70 -12.76 -20.86
N VAL A 34 -15.40 -12.52 -21.15
CA VAL A 34 -14.84 -11.18 -21.23
C VAL A 34 -14.70 -10.79 -22.70
N THR A 35 -15.48 -9.80 -23.11
CA THR A 35 -15.52 -9.34 -24.51
C THR A 35 -14.39 -8.38 -24.85
N GLU A 36 -14.03 -7.48 -23.94
CA GLU A 36 -12.88 -6.58 -24.09
C GLU A 36 -12.13 -6.42 -22.77
N PHE A 37 -10.80 -6.49 -22.85
CA PHE A 37 -9.89 -6.06 -21.80
C PHE A 37 -9.02 -4.92 -22.35
N SER A 38 -9.16 -3.71 -21.79
CA SER A 38 -8.47 -2.56 -22.34
C SER A 38 -7.66 -1.79 -21.30
N LEU A 39 -6.51 -1.28 -21.74
CA LEU A 39 -5.74 -0.28 -21.04
C LEU A 39 -6.00 1.09 -21.67
N GLY A 40 -6.36 2.08 -20.82
CA GLY A 40 -6.66 3.43 -21.22
C GLY A 40 -8.12 3.65 -21.60
N MET A 41 -8.41 4.89 -21.96
CA MET A 41 -9.74 5.37 -22.35
C MET A 41 -9.71 6.08 -23.71
N GLY A 42 -10.88 6.28 -24.31
CA GLY A 42 -11.03 6.99 -25.58
C GLY A 42 -10.83 6.09 -26.80
N PRO A 43 -10.41 6.68 -27.95
CA PRO A 43 -10.23 5.94 -29.18
C PRO A 43 -9.19 4.82 -29.07
N ARG A 44 -9.49 3.69 -29.73
CA ARG A 44 -8.58 2.54 -29.77
C ARG A 44 -7.41 2.83 -30.70
N LEU A 45 -6.18 2.72 -30.17
CA LEU A 45 -4.95 2.86 -30.95
C LEU A 45 -4.51 1.53 -31.54
N TRP A 46 -4.63 0.48 -30.76
CA TRP A 46 -4.21 -0.88 -31.17
C TRP A 46 -5.05 -1.92 -30.47
N SER A 47 -5.29 -3.04 -31.15
CA SER A 47 -5.98 -4.18 -30.52
C SER A 47 -5.65 -5.49 -31.24
N PHE A 48 -5.78 -6.59 -30.51
CA PHE A 48 -5.76 -7.93 -31.05
C PHE A 48 -6.82 -8.79 -30.39
N GLN A 49 -7.26 -9.82 -31.11
CA GLN A 49 -8.25 -10.77 -30.62
C GLN A 49 -7.56 -12.06 -30.21
N LYS A 50 -7.88 -12.56 -29.01
CA LYS A 50 -7.43 -13.89 -28.57
C LYS A 50 -8.61 -14.62 -27.93
N GLY A 51 -9.09 -15.66 -28.61
CA GLY A 51 -10.35 -16.32 -28.21
C GLY A 51 -11.52 -15.35 -28.31
N GLU A 52 -12.35 -15.32 -27.30
CA GLU A 52 -13.50 -14.41 -27.21
C GLU A 52 -13.15 -12.99 -26.76
N THR A 53 -11.94 -12.79 -26.22
CA THR A 53 -11.52 -11.50 -25.62
C THR A 53 -10.74 -10.67 -26.63
N ARG A 54 -11.12 -9.40 -26.76
CA ARG A 54 -10.35 -8.37 -27.44
C ARG A 54 -9.48 -7.65 -26.45
N TYR A 55 -8.18 -7.61 -26.69
CA TYR A 55 -7.22 -6.85 -25.91
C TYR A 55 -6.95 -5.52 -26.63
N SER A 56 -7.14 -4.38 -25.96
CA SER A 56 -7.08 -3.07 -26.59
C SER A 56 -6.18 -2.11 -25.80
N LEU A 57 -5.43 -1.28 -26.55
CA LEU A 57 -4.74 -0.10 -26.05
C LEU A 57 -5.45 1.14 -26.57
N LYS A 58 -5.88 2.01 -25.68
CA LYS A 58 -6.63 3.24 -25.99
C LYS A 58 -5.74 4.48 -25.81
N LEU A 59 -6.15 5.59 -26.40
CA LEU A 59 -5.34 6.81 -26.56
C LEU A 59 -4.92 7.45 -25.23
N LEU A 60 -5.86 7.55 -24.28
CA LEU A 60 -5.60 8.18 -23.00
C LEU A 60 -5.12 7.12 -22.01
N PRO A 61 -3.87 7.23 -21.48
CA PRO A 61 -3.31 6.26 -20.56
C PRO A 61 -3.89 6.40 -19.14
N LEU A 62 -5.15 6.79 -19.05
CA LEU A 62 -5.90 6.95 -17.81
C LEU A 62 -7.09 5.97 -17.85
N GLY A 63 -7.15 5.10 -16.87
CA GLY A 63 -8.22 4.11 -16.79
C GLY A 63 -7.90 2.79 -17.49
N GLY A 64 -8.89 1.93 -17.49
CA GLY A 64 -8.94 0.63 -18.12
C GLY A 64 -10.37 0.14 -18.13
N SER A 65 -10.62 -1.00 -18.74
CA SER A 65 -11.92 -1.65 -18.64
C SER A 65 -11.82 -3.16 -18.87
N CYS A 66 -12.62 -3.89 -18.13
CA CYS A 66 -12.87 -5.31 -18.32
C CYS A 66 -14.37 -5.48 -18.63
N ALA A 67 -14.73 -5.42 -19.92
CA ALA A 67 -16.11 -5.56 -20.35
C ALA A 67 -16.53 -7.04 -20.34
N MET A 68 -17.57 -7.35 -19.58
CA MET A 68 -18.10 -8.70 -19.45
C MET A 68 -19.37 -8.87 -20.28
N GLY A 69 -19.58 -10.08 -20.79
CA GLY A 69 -20.79 -10.39 -21.55
C GLY A 69 -22.02 -10.26 -20.66
N GLY A 70 -23.04 -9.54 -21.15
CA GLY A 70 -24.34 -9.42 -20.47
C GLY A 70 -24.34 -8.59 -19.19
N GLU A 71 -23.32 -7.79 -18.93
CA GLU A 71 -23.23 -6.92 -17.75
C GLU A 71 -24.32 -5.82 -17.79
N ASP A 72 -24.56 -5.27 -18.99
CA ASP A 72 -25.53 -4.19 -19.22
C ASP A 72 -26.95 -4.69 -19.47
N THR A 73 -27.19 -6.00 -19.50
CA THR A 73 -28.51 -6.58 -19.78
C THR A 73 -29.07 -7.24 -18.52
N ALA A 74 -30.36 -7.05 -18.25
CA ALA A 74 -31.05 -7.76 -17.17
C ALA A 74 -31.28 -9.26 -17.47
N GLU A 75 -30.94 -9.73 -18.68
CA GLU A 75 -31.16 -11.08 -19.12
C GLU A 75 -30.17 -12.07 -18.50
N LYS A 76 -30.67 -12.93 -17.64
CA LYS A 76 -29.90 -14.02 -17.00
C LYS A 76 -29.76 -15.26 -17.90
N GLU A 77 -30.34 -15.26 -19.06
CA GLU A 77 -30.50 -16.45 -19.91
C GLU A 77 -29.33 -16.65 -20.87
N ILE A 78 -28.36 -15.71 -20.94
CA ILE A 78 -27.20 -15.83 -21.82
C ILE A 78 -26.09 -16.61 -21.11
N PRO A 79 -25.77 -17.86 -21.54
CA PRO A 79 -24.70 -18.62 -20.95
C PRO A 79 -23.36 -17.85 -21.01
N GLY A 80 -22.63 -17.84 -19.90
CA GLY A 80 -21.37 -17.09 -19.80
C GLY A 80 -21.54 -15.60 -19.53
N SER A 81 -22.76 -15.08 -19.36
CA SER A 81 -22.97 -13.69 -18.94
C SER A 81 -22.65 -13.48 -17.46
N PHE A 82 -22.27 -12.27 -17.08
CA PHE A 82 -22.07 -11.88 -15.69
C PHE A 82 -23.31 -12.15 -14.84
N ASN A 83 -24.50 -11.84 -15.38
CA ASN A 83 -25.78 -12.01 -14.68
C ASN A 83 -26.23 -13.47 -14.54
N ALA A 84 -25.74 -14.37 -15.40
CA ALA A 84 -25.97 -15.81 -15.29
C ALA A 84 -25.07 -16.49 -14.25
N ALA A 85 -23.96 -15.87 -13.88
CA ALA A 85 -23.03 -16.41 -12.89
C ALA A 85 -23.65 -16.46 -11.49
N SER A 86 -23.16 -17.39 -10.67
CA SER A 86 -23.59 -17.52 -9.28
C SER A 86 -23.35 -16.21 -8.51
N VAL A 87 -24.11 -16.01 -7.44
CA VAL A 87 -23.94 -14.83 -6.57
C VAL A 87 -22.50 -14.72 -6.04
N TRP A 88 -21.92 -15.84 -5.62
CA TRP A 88 -20.53 -15.88 -5.12
C TRP A 88 -19.53 -15.62 -6.25
N GLY A 89 -19.80 -16.11 -7.47
CA GLY A 89 -19.00 -15.80 -8.66
C GLY A 89 -18.97 -14.30 -8.94
N ARG A 90 -20.13 -13.65 -8.94
CA ARG A 90 -20.23 -12.19 -9.14
C ARG A 90 -19.54 -11.40 -8.02
N ILE A 91 -19.75 -11.77 -6.76
CA ILE A 91 -19.05 -11.14 -5.62
C ILE A 91 -17.55 -11.27 -5.78
N SER A 92 -17.05 -12.47 -6.12
CA SER A 92 -15.62 -12.70 -6.30
C SER A 92 -15.02 -11.85 -7.41
N VAL A 93 -15.73 -11.68 -8.52
CA VAL A 93 -15.30 -10.81 -9.63
C VAL A 93 -15.23 -9.35 -9.18
N VAL A 94 -16.27 -8.85 -8.53
CA VAL A 94 -16.32 -7.45 -8.07
C VAL A 94 -15.23 -7.18 -7.01
N ALA A 95 -15.04 -8.10 -6.07
CA ALA A 95 -14.04 -7.96 -5.02
C ALA A 95 -12.60 -8.11 -5.54
N ALA A 96 -12.38 -8.82 -6.65
CA ALA A 96 -11.06 -9.10 -7.17
C ALA A 96 -10.28 -7.83 -7.54
N GLY A 97 -10.92 -6.83 -8.13
CA GLY A 97 -10.26 -5.55 -8.47
C GLY A 97 -9.58 -4.90 -7.27
N PRO A 98 -10.30 -4.54 -6.21
CA PRO A 98 -9.71 -4.00 -4.99
C PRO A 98 -8.68 -4.93 -4.35
N ILE A 99 -8.94 -6.24 -4.28
CA ILE A 99 -8.01 -7.22 -3.70
C ILE A 99 -6.68 -7.21 -4.44
N PHE A 100 -6.68 -7.15 -5.77
CA PHE A 100 -5.44 -7.09 -6.57
C PHE A 100 -4.65 -5.81 -6.30
N ASN A 101 -5.32 -4.68 -6.06
CA ASN A 101 -4.63 -3.46 -5.65
C ASN A 101 -4.00 -3.58 -4.26
N PHE A 102 -4.64 -4.26 -3.31
CA PHE A 102 -4.02 -4.55 -2.02
C PHE A 102 -2.80 -5.47 -2.15
N ILE A 103 -2.89 -6.51 -3.00
CA ILE A 103 -1.75 -7.39 -3.29
C ILE A 103 -0.59 -6.58 -3.91
N LEU A 104 -0.89 -5.72 -4.89
CA LEU A 104 0.12 -4.84 -5.51
C LEU A 104 0.76 -3.92 -4.47
N ALA A 105 -0.05 -3.27 -3.64
CA ALA A 105 0.44 -2.39 -2.58
C ALA A 105 1.34 -3.13 -1.58
N PHE A 106 0.96 -4.35 -1.19
CA PHE A 106 1.75 -5.19 -0.29
C PHE A 106 3.09 -5.57 -0.93
N VAL A 107 3.08 -6.02 -2.20
CA VAL A 107 4.31 -6.38 -2.92
C VAL A 107 5.24 -5.17 -3.04
N LEU A 108 4.70 -4.00 -3.40
CA LEU A 108 5.48 -2.77 -3.49
C LEU A 108 6.04 -2.34 -2.13
N ALA A 109 5.25 -2.48 -1.05
CA ALA A 109 5.72 -2.18 0.30
C ALA A 109 6.90 -3.09 0.71
N VAL A 110 6.80 -4.40 0.44
CA VAL A 110 7.89 -5.35 0.71
C VAL A 110 9.15 -4.99 -0.08
N ILE A 111 8.98 -4.62 -1.36
CA ILE A 111 10.10 -4.19 -2.22
C ILE A 111 10.74 -2.90 -1.64
N ILE A 112 9.93 -1.89 -1.32
CA ILE A 112 10.44 -0.62 -0.79
C ILE A 112 11.18 -0.85 0.52
N VAL A 113 10.58 -1.57 1.48
CA VAL A 113 11.22 -1.87 2.77
C VAL A 113 12.50 -2.68 2.58
N GLY A 114 12.50 -3.61 1.60
CA GLY A 114 13.69 -4.41 1.29
C GLY A 114 14.87 -3.61 0.71
N PHE A 115 14.58 -2.53 -0.05
CA PHE A 115 15.63 -1.69 -0.66
C PHE A 115 15.98 -0.44 0.15
N VAL A 116 15.01 0.17 0.81
CA VAL A 116 15.20 1.44 1.55
C VAL A 116 15.45 1.18 3.03
N GLY A 117 15.02 0.03 3.54
CA GLY A 117 15.00 -0.26 4.97
C GLY A 117 13.70 0.23 5.63
N TYR A 118 13.68 0.16 6.95
CA TYR A 118 12.62 0.71 7.79
C TYR A 118 13.12 1.97 8.49
N ASP A 119 12.21 2.77 9.03
CA ASP A 119 12.51 4.02 9.72
C ASP A 119 12.51 3.77 11.25
N PRO A 120 13.67 3.41 11.84
CA PRO A 120 13.76 3.18 13.27
C PRO A 120 13.63 4.49 14.04
N ALA A 121 13.32 4.42 15.34
CA ALA A 121 13.30 5.58 16.21
C ALA A 121 14.75 6.03 16.56
N GLU A 122 15.47 6.53 15.56
CA GLU A 122 16.86 6.99 15.72
C GLU A 122 16.89 8.40 16.29
N VAL A 123 17.73 8.62 17.29
CA VAL A 123 18.00 9.93 17.88
C VAL A 123 18.91 10.70 16.93
N LEU A 124 18.36 11.66 16.20
CA LEU A 124 19.11 12.47 15.25
C LEU A 124 19.99 13.52 15.92
N GLU A 125 19.45 14.17 16.96
CA GLU A 125 20.17 15.22 17.70
C GLU A 125 19.72 15.23 19.16
N VAL A 126 20.69 15.35 20.07
CA VAL A 126 20.44 15.55 21.52
C VAL A 126 20.98 16.93 21.89
N ASP A 127 20.14 17.75 22.51
CA ASP A 127 20.61 19.02 23.06
C ASP A 127 21.62 18.76 24.20
N LYS A 128 22.82 19.32 24.06
CA LYS A 128 23.94 19.10 24.99
C LYS A 128 23.67 19.53 26.42
N ASN A 129 22.71 20.44 26.61
CA ASN A 129 22.35 20.97 27.91
C ASN A 129 21.06 20.35 28.46
N SER A 130 20.54 19.29 27.84
CA SER A 130 19.33 18.63 28.26
C SER A 130 19.59 17.54 29.30
N ALA A 131 18.61 17.25 30.14
CA ALA A 131 18.62 16.14 31.09
C ALA A 131 18.85 14.79 30.39
N ALA A 132 18.39 14.64 29.15
CA ALA A 132 18.61 13.43 28.35
C ALA A 132 20.11 13.24 27.98
N ALA A 133 20.80 14.35 27.65
CA ALA A 133 22.24 14.30 27.36
C ALA A 133 23.05 13.96 28.63
N GLU A 134 22.69 14.57 29.76
CA GLU A 134 23.35 14.29 31.06
C GLU A 134 23.13 12.83 31.49
N ALA A 135 21.98 12.26 31.19
CA ALA A 135 21.68 10.84 31.42
C ALA A 135 22.38 9.89 30.44
N GLY A 136 23.05 10.41 29.41
CA GLY A 136 23.88 9.63 28.50
C GLY A 136 23.22 9.25 27.16
N LEU A 137 22.08 9.87 26.80
CA LEU A 137 21.51 9.73 25.45
C LEU A 137 22.42 10.38 24.41
N GLN A 138 22.65 9.71 23.27
CA GLN A 138 23.57 10.15 22.23
C GLN A 138 22.91 10.14 20.85
N ASN A 139 23.45 10.93 19.95
CA ASN A 139 23.09 10.91 18.55
C ASN A 139 23.40 9.53 17.95
N GLY A 140 22.48 8.98 17.17
CA GLY A 140 22.58 7.65 16.58
C GLY A 140 22.05 6.51 17.47
N ASP A 141 21.62 6.78 18.70
CA ASP A 141 20.90 5.81 19.51
C ASP A 141 19.59 5.43 18.86
N ILE A 142 19.25 4.15 18.83
CA ILE A 142 17.95 3.67 18.36
C ILE A 142 17.11 3.33 19.58
N ILE A 143 16.03 4.08 19.79
CA ILE A 143 15.07 3.84 20.88
C ILE A 143 14.28 2.58 20.55
N THR A 144 14.36 1.57 21.42
CA THR A 144 13.64 0.29 21.29
C THR A 144 12.53 0.14 22.32
N GLU A 145 12.54 0.95 23.38
CA GLU A 145 11.48 0.97 24.38
C GLU A 145 11.40 2.37 25.01
N TYR A 146 10.21 2.85 25.27
CA TYR A 146 9.90 4.11 25.93
C TYR A 146 8.88 3.84 27.05
N ASP A 147 9.28 4.01 28.31
CA ASP A 147 8.46 3.75 29.51
C ASP A 147 7.76 2.37 29.49
N GLY A 148 8.48 1.34 29.07
CA GLY A 148 7.95 -0.03 28.95
C GLY A 148 7.16 -0.29 27.65
N TYR A 149 6.91 0.73 26.84
CA TYR A 149 6.28 0.57 25.52
C TYR A 149 7.33 0.21 24.46
N HIS A 150 7.10 -0.89 23.75
CA HIS A 150 8.00 -1.34 22.69
C HIS A 150 7.91 -0.45 21.46
N VAL A 151 9.06 -0.03 20.93
CA VAL A 151 9.18 0.89 19.79
C VAL A 151 9.92 0.18 18.66
N ASP A 152 9.23 -0.10 17.56
CA ASP A 152 9.83 -0.64 16.33
C ASP A 152 10.13 0.45 15.31
N LEU A 153 9.23 1.43 15.17
CA LEU A 153 9.31 2.50 14.19
C LEU A 153 9.30 3.88 14.89
N ALA A 154 9.89 4.86 14.25
CA ALA A 154 9.81 6.25 14.74
C ALA A 154 8.37 6.71 14.97
N LYS A 155 7.43 6.25 14.13
CA LYS A 155 6.00 6.57 14.28
C LYS A 155 5.36 5.99 15.52
N ASP A 156 5.80 4.81 15.99
CA ASP A 156 5.28 4.21 17.23
C ASP A 156 5.58 5.11 18.42
N LEU A 157 6.80 5.64 18.46
CA LEU A 157 7.21 6.60 19.49
C LEU A 157 6.37 7.88 19.44
N TYR A 158 6.16 8.46 18.25
CA TYR A 158 5.31 9.66 18.11
C TYR A 158 3.88 9.44 18.57
N VAL A 159 3.27 8.31 18.16
CA VAL A 159 1.90 7.97 18.56
C VAL A 159 1.81 7.76 20.08
N TYR A 160 2.77 7.03 20.66
CA TYR A 160 2.79 6.81 22.09
C TYR A 160 2.91 8.12 22.88
N MET A 161 3.85 8.98 22.50
CA MET A 161 4.05 10.31 23.14
C MET A 161 2.83 11.22 22.96
N TYR A 162 2.15 11.16 21.81
CA TYR A 162 0.94 11.95 21.57
C TYR A 162 -0.24 11.51 22.45
N LEU A 163 -0.34 10.22 22.77
CA LEU A 163 -1.42 9.65 23.58
C LEU A 163 -1.14 9.69 25.08
N ASN A 164 0.12 9.86 25.46
CA ASN A 164 0.56 9.83 26.87
C ASN A 164 1.38 11.10 27.16
N ASP A 165 0.67 12.16 27.55
CA ASP A 165 1.30 13.42 27.93
C ASP A 165 2.19 13.24 29.16
N LEU A 166 3.44 13.66 29.07
CA LEU A 166 4.34 13.76 30.21
C LEU A 166 3.89 14.88 31.14
N LYS A 167 3.90 14.60 32.44
CA LYS A 167 3.65 15.57 33.47
C LYS A 167 4.98 16.11 34.02
N GLU A 168 4.95 17.34 34.53
CA GLU A 168 6.10 17.92 35.18
C GLU A 168 6.58 17.02 36.32
N GLY A 169 7.86 16.66 36.28
CA GLY A 169 8.49 15.76 37.24
C GLY A 169 8.41 14.28 36.95
N ASP A 170 7.75 13.86 35.86
CA ASP A 170 7.76 12.47 35.43
C ASP A 170 9.17 12.05 34.97
N THR A 171 9.58 10.85 35.35
CA THR A 171 10.83 10.25 34.89
C THR A 171 10.56 9.38 33.67
N VAL A 172 11.26 9.68 32.59
CA VAL A 172 11.22 8.88 31.34
C VAL A 172 12.32 7.82 31.39
N THR A 173 11.98 6.58 31.06
CA THR A 173 12.94 5.50 30.94
C THR A 173 12.95 4.99 29.51
N LEU A 174 14.15 5.05 28.88
CA LEU A 174 14.40 4.60 27.53
C LEU A 174 15.26 3.33 27.55
N LYS A 175 14.96 2.36 26.68
CA LYS A 175 15.97 1.41 26.24
C LYS A 175 16.41 1.79 24.83
N VAL A 176 17.71 1.96 24.68
CA VAL A 176 18.33 2.32 23.42
C VAL A 176 19.30 1.23 22.96
N ARG A 177 19.41 1.07 21.67
CA ARG A 177 20.43 0.22 21.06
C ARG A 177 21.54 1.08 20.49
N ARG A 178 22.73 0.92 21.03
CA ARG A 178 23.98 1.60 20.62
C ARG A 178 25.04 0.55 20.31
N ASP A 179 25.62 0.56 19.12
CA ASP A 179 26.69 -0.39 18.70
C ASP A 179 26.32 -1.86 18.95
N GLY A 180 25.05 -2.21 18.73
CA GLY A 180 24.55 -3.57 18.93
C GLY A 180 24.28 -3.98 20.40
N ARG A 181 24.48 -3.07 21.36
CA ARG A 181 24.19 -3.27 22.80
C ARG A 181 22.95 -2.50 23.19
N THR A 182 22.21 -3.04 24.16
CA THR A 182 21.07 -2.35 24.74
C THR A 182 21.50 -1.65 26.03
N GLU A 183 21.22 -0.36 26.12
CA GLU A 183 21.47 0.48 27.29
C GLU A 183 20.13 1.01 27.80
N THR A 184 20.02 1.20 29.12
CA THR A 184 18.83 1.81 29.74
C THR A 184 19.22 3.18 30.25
N ILE A 185 18.46 4.20 29.85
CA ILE A 185 18.69 5.59 30.18
C ILE A 185 17.41 6.12 30.86
N SER A 186 17.57 6.76 32.00
CA SER A 186 16.43 7.38 32.71
C SER A 186 16.74 8.83 33.02
N TYR A 187 15.81 9.70 32.72
CA TYR A 187 15.94 11.14 32.99
C TYR A 187 14.57 11.77 33.27
N THR A 188 14.58 12.93 33.92
CA THR A 188 13.37 13.75 34.09
C THR A 188 13.52 14.92 33.12
N PRO A 189 12.62 15.08 32.14
CA PRO A 189 12.64 16.23 31.23
C PRO A 189 12.56 17.56 31.98
N ASP A 190 13.29 18.55 31.45
CA ASP A 190 13.31 19.92 31.97
C ASP A 190 12.02 20.69 31.68
#